data_59deb103af51d2cb29ef84a77468c6d8
#
_entry.id   59deb103af51d2cb29ef84a77468c6d8
#
_cell.length_a   1.000
_cell.length_b   1.000
_cell.length_c   1.000
_cell.angle_alpha   90.00
_cell.angle_beta   90.00
_cell.angle_gamma   90.00
#
_symmetry.space_group_name_H-M   'P 1'
#
loop_
_entity.id
_entity.type
_entity.pdbx_description
1 polymer ?
#
loop_
_entity_poly.entity_id
_entity_poly.type
_entity_poly.pdbx_seq_one_letter_code
_entity_poly.pdbx_strand_id
1 'polypeptide(L)'
;MQDFDWNEQAKRLLKSELVRRGITNEELVSLLDAIGVEETKVSIDSKISRGTFSAAFLLQCLNAIGCKNFISEIESLSMVEEPKAV
;
A
#
# COMPACT_ATOMS: atom_id res chain seq x y z
N MET A 1 22.45 19.02 -2.35
CA MET A 1 21.26 18.47 -2.58
C MET A 1 20.69 17.94 -1.35
N GLN A 2 19.54 18.01 -1.21
CA GLN A 2 18.99 17.62 -0.08
C GLN A 2 18.66 16.23 -0.07
N ASP A 3 18.45 15.70 1.05
CA ASP A 3 18.08 14.34 1.16
C ASP A 3 16.69 14.12 0.66
N PHE A 4 16.52 13.03 -0.02
CA PHE A 4 15.22 12.66 -0.52
C PHE A 4 14.53 11.88 0.57
N ASP A 5 13.33 12.30 0.93
CA ASP A 5 12.60 11.65 2.01
C ASP A 5 11.68 10.57 1.45
N TRP A 6 12.14 9.33 1.53
CA TRP A 6 11.39 8.20 0.98
C TRP A 6 10.10 7.92 1.75
N ASN A 7 10.11 8.19 3.05
CA ASN A 7 8.88 8.04 3.83
C ASN A 7 7.82 9.02 3.35
N GLU A 8 8.24 10.24 3.05
CA GLU A 8 7.31 11.24 2.53
C GLU A 8 6.78 10.83 1.17
N GLN A 9 7.63 10.24 0.33
CA GLN A 9 7.20 9.79 -0.98
C GLN A 9 6.20 8.65 -0.88
N ALA A 10 6.43 7.70 0.02
CA ALA A 10 5.51 6.59 0.23
C ALA A 10 4.16 7.11 0.71
N LYS A 11 4.18 8.05 1.64
CA LYS A 11 2.97 8.66 2.14
C LYS A 11 2.19 9.35 1.03
N ARG A 12 2.88 10.11 0.21
CA ARG A 12 2.23 10.82 -0.89
C ARG A 12 1.65 9.86 -1.91
N LEU A 13 2.38 8.79 -2.20
CA LEU A 13 1.89 7.80 -3.13
C LEU A 13 0.57 7.22 -2.64
N LEU A 14 0.54 6.77 -1.40
CA LEU A 14 -0.67 6.15 -0.87
C LEU A 14 -1.82 7.15 -0.81
N LYS A 15 -1.55 8.36 -0.31
CA LYS A 15 -2.59 9.36 -0.21
C LYS A 15 -3.15 9.74 -1.57
N SER A 16 -2.28 9.86 -2.58
CA SER A 16 -2.75 10.25 -3.90
C SER A 16 -3.61 9.16 -4.52
N GLU A 17 -3.28 7.89 -4.28
CA GLU A 17 -4.09 6.82 -4.81
C GLU A 17 -5.45 6.77 -4.13
N LEU A 18 -5.50 7.03 -2.83
CA LEU A 18 -6.77 7.07 -2.13
C LEU A 18 -7.64 8.23 -2.63
N VAL A 19 -7.04 9.40 -2.77
CA VAL A 19 -7.79 10.57 -3.24
C VAL A 19 -8.28 10.38 -4.66
N ARG A 20 -7.42 9.85 -5.52
CA ARG A 20 -7.78 9.66 -6.91
C ARG A 20 -8.95 8.70 -7.05
N ARG A 21 -9.06 7.73 -6.16
CA ARG A 21 -10.13 6.76 -6.19
C ARG A 21 -11.31 7.13 -5.31
N GLY A 22 -11.21 8.26 -4.60
CA GLY A 22 -12.30 8.71 -3.74
C GLY A 22 -12.53 7.81 -2.54
N ILE A 23 -11.45 7.23 -2.01
CA ILE A 23 -11.55 6.30 -0.89
C ILE A 23 -11.13 6.99 0.39
N THR A 24 -12.01 6.97 1.39
CA THR A 24 -11.69 7.53 2.69
C THR A 24 -10.95 6.50 3.53
N ASN A 25 -10.33 6.95 4.62
CA ASN A 25 -9.66 6.02 5.51
C ASN A 25 -10.65 5.04 6.14
N GLU A 26 -11.87 5.46 6.37
CA GLU A 26 -12.89 4.55 6.87
C GLU A 26 -13.21 3.45 5.87
N GLU A 27 -13.31 3.84 4.60
CA GLU A 27 -13.57 2.86 3.56
C GLU A 27 -12.38 1.91 3.40
N LEU A 28 -11.17 2.44 3.61
CA LEU A 28 -9.98 1.62 3.54
C LEU A 28 -10.00 0.51 4.59
N VAL A 29 -10.52 0.81 5.78
CA VAL A 29 -10.65 -0.22 6.81
C VAL A 29 -11.45 -1.40 6.27
N SER A 30 -12.59 -1.11 5.63
CA SER A 30 -13.44 -2.16 5.10
C SER A 30 -12.76 -2.91 3.96
N LEU A 31 -12.07 -2.19 3.10
CA LEU A 31 -11.40 -2.82 1.97
C LEU A 31 -10.26 -3.73 2.43
N LEU A 32 -9.53 -3.30 3.45
CA LEU A 32 -8.48 -4.14 4.01
C LEU A 32 -9.06 -5.37 4.68
N ASP A 33 -10.17 -5.20 5.38
CA ASP A 33 -10.82 -6.32 6.03
C ASP A 33 -11.23 -7.37 4.99
N ALA A 34 -11.64 -6.93 3.83
CA ALA A 34 -12.06 -7.84 2.76
C ALA A 34 -10.91 -8.74 2.28
N ILE A 35 -9.68 -8.30 2.46
CA ILE A 35 -8.53 -9.14 2.09
C ILE A 35 -7.85 -9.73 3.31
N GLY A 36 -8.55 -9.72 4.46
CA GLY A 36 -8.05 -10.39 5.64
C GLY A 36 -7.10 -9.58 6.48
N VAL A 37 -7.05 -8.27 6.28
CA VAL A 37 -6.14 -7.41 7.03
C VAL A 37 -6.94 -6.56 7.99
N GLU A 38 -6.74 -6.74 9.28
CA GLU A 38 -7.47 -6.01 10.30
C GLU A 38 -6.75 -4.72 10.63
N GLU A 39 -7.47 -3.61 10.53
CA GLU A 39 -6.95 -2.30 10.89
C GLU A 39 -8.10 -1.48 11.45
N THR A 40 -7.76 -0.46 12.22
CA THR A 40 -8.77 0.47 12.68
C THR A 40 -8.55 1.80 11.97
N LYS A 41 -9.59 2.64 11.97
CA LYS A 41 -9.45 3.96 11.37
C LYS A 41 -8.36 4.76 12.07
N VAL A 42 -8.29 4.66 13.39
CA VAL A 42 -7.28 5.39 14.16
C VAL A 42 -5.88 4.93 13.76
N SER A 43 -5.69 3.63 13.62
CA SER A 43 -4.41 3.09 13.22
C SER A 43 -4.02 3.56 11.82
N ILE A 44 -4.97 3.52 10.89
CA ILE A 44 -4.72 3.94 9.53
C ILE A 44 -4.41 5.44 9.48
N ASP A 45 -5.20 6.24 10.19
CA ASP A 45 -4.95 7.68 10.24
C ASP A 45 -3.53 7.97 10.71
N SER A 46 -3.11 7.26 11.75
CA SER A 46 -1.80 7.47 12.33
C SER A 46 -0.69 7.04 11.36
N LYS A 47 -0.83 5.86 10.78
CA LYS A 47 0.19 5.33 9.88
C LYS A 47 0.36 6.21 8.66
N ILE A 48 -0.73 6.63 8.06
CA ILE A 48 -0.65 7.45 6.86
C ILE A 48 -0.16 8.85 7.18
N SER A 49 -0.63 9.41 8.28
CA SER A 49 -0.22 10.75 8.68
C SER A 49 1.28 10.82 8.90
N ARG A 50 1.86 9.80 9.52
CA ARG A 50 3.29 9.79 9.78
C ARG A 50 4.12 9.41 8.58
N GLY A 51 3.56 8.59 7.71
CA GLY A 51 4.30 8.10 6.57
C GLY A 51 5.37 7.09 6.93
N THR A 52 5.25 6.48 8.12
CA THR A 52 6.25 5.52 8.57
C THR A 52 5.63 4.14 8.74
N PHE A 53 4.93 3.70 7.72
CA PHE A 53 4.34 2.38 7.74
C PHE A 53 5.25 1.39 7.03
N SER A 54 4.98 0.10 7.24
CA SER A 54 5.81 -0.94 6.64
C SER A 54 5.51 -1.07 5.15
N ALA A 55 6.44 -1.68 4.45
CA ALA A 55 6.22 -1.99 3.04
C ALA A 55 5.01 -2.90 2.89
N ALA A 56 4.84 -3.83 3.83
CA ALA A 56 3.70 -4.74 3.78
C ALA A 56 2.38 -3.97 3.86
N PHE A 57 2.31 -2.98 4.75
CA PHE A 57 1.10 -2.18 4.87
C PHE A 57 0.81 -1.45 3.57
N LEU A 58 1.84 -0.87 2.95
CA LEU A 58 1.65 -0.17 1.69
C LEU A 58 1.11 -1.11 0.61
N LEU A 59 1.70 -2.29 0.48
CA LEU A 59 1.26 -3.25 -0.52
C LEU A 59 -0.16 -3.72 -0.25
N GLN A 60 -0.50 -3.96 1.02
CA GLN A 60 -1.84 -4.35 1.38
C GLN A 60 -2.85 -3.28 0.99
N CYS A 61 -2.53 -2.03 1.26
CA CYS A 61 -3.42 -0.93 0.91
C CYS A 61 -3.60 -0.82 -0.60
N LEU A 62 -2.50 -0.86 -1.34
CA LEU A 62 -2.58 -0.73 -2.79
C LEU A 62 -3.40 -1.88 -3.39
N ASN A 63 -3.20 -3.07 -2.86
CA ASN A 63 -3.98 -4.21 -3.33
C ASN A 63 -5.46 -4.04 -3.01
N ALA A 64 -5.75 -3.59 -1.79
CA ALA A 64 -7.14 -3.45 -1.34
C ALA A 64 -7.92 -2.44 -2.15
N ILE A 65 -7.25 -1.37 -2.60
CA ILE A 65 -7.94 -0.32 -3.34
C ILE A 65 -7.94 -0.58 -4.85
N GLY A 66 -7.38 -1.68 -5.28
CA GLY A 66 -7.41 -2.04 -6.69
C GLY A 66 -6.30 -1.46 -7.55
N CYS A 67 -5.21 -1.03 -6.92
CA CYS A 67 -4.04 -0.59 -7.67
C CYS A 67 -3.30 -1.83 -8.13
N LYS A 68 -3.44 -2.17 -9.38
CA LYS A 68 -3.00 -3.47 -9.85
C LYS A 68 -1.68 -3.51 -10.60
N ASN A 69 -1.13 -2.37 -10.90
CA ASN A 69 0.11 -2.35 -11.66
C ASN A 69 1.23 -3.09 -10.95
N PHE A 70 1.40 -2.82 -9.66
CA PHE A 70 2.47 -3.46 -8.92
C PHE A 70 2.18 -4.95 -8.71
N ILE A 71 0.90 -5.32 -8.66
CA ILE A 71 0.51 -6.72 -8.53
C ILE A 71 0.97 -7.51 -9.75
N SER A 72 0.74 -6.96 -10.92
CA SER A 72 1.16 -7.62 -12.15
C SER A 72 2.64 -7.91 -12.15
N GLU A 73 3.43 -6.96 -11.71
CA GLU A 73 4.87 -7.15 -11.69
C GLU A 73 5.27 -8.23 -10.71
N ILE A 74 4.66 -8.23 -9.54
CA ILE A 74 4.96 -9.23 -8.54
C ILE A 74 4.58 -10.62 -9.03
N GLU A 75 3.44 -10.74 -9.68
CA GLU A 75 3.01 -12.03 -10.19
C GLU A 75 3.93 -12.52 -11.29
N SER A 76 4.38 -11.62 -12.14
CA SER A 76 5.33 -11.99 -13.18
C SER A 76 6.60 -12.54 -12.58
N LEU A 77 7.11 -11.90 -11.55
CA LEU A 77 8.33 -12.36 -10.90
C LEU A 77 8.12 -13.74 -10.30
N SER A 78 6.99 -13.95 -9.66
CA SER A 78 6.70 -15.24 -9.04
C SER A 78 6.66 -16.35 -10.06
N MET A 79 6.10 -16.07 -11.21
CA MET A 79 5.99 -17.09 -12.23
C MET A 79 7.30 -17.40 -12.91
N VAL A 80 8.09 -16.39 -13.04
CA VAL A 80 9.35 -16.59 -13.72
C VAL A 80 10.34 -17.29 -12.88
N GLU A 81 10.39 -17.03 -11.66
CA GLU A 81 11.33 -17.50 -10.87
C GLU A 81 11.28 -18.58 -10.21
N GLU A 82 10.94 -19.10 -10.23
CA GLU A 82 10.84 -20.07 -9.76
C GLU A 82 11.96 -20.52 -9.47
N PRO A 83 12.46 -20.47 -9.14
CA PRO A 83 13.44 -20.62 -8.85
C PRO A 83 14.51 -20.78 -8.75
N LYS A 84 14.75 -20.72 -8.91
CA LYS A 84 15.69 -20.76 -8.99
C LYS A 84 16.42 -20.24 -8.55
N ALA A 85 16.33 -20.19 -8.23
CA ALA A 85 16.93 -19.69 -7.93
C ALA A 85 17.92 -19.43 -7.94
N VAL A 86 18.31 -19.24 -7.82
CA VAL A 86 19.19 -18.82 -7.85
C VAL A 86 19.69 -18.68 -7.32
#